data_62dbad14763d4f1066e3fa85f9f5c7de
#
_entry.id   62dbad14763d4f1066e3fa85f9f5c7de
#
_cell.length_a   1.000
_cell.length_b   1.000
_cell.length_c   1.000
_cell.angle_alpha   90.00
_cell.angle_beta   90.00
_cell.angle_gamma   90.00
#
_symmetry.space_group_name_H-M   'P 1'
#
loop_
_entity.id
_entity.type
_entity.pdbx_description
1 polymer ?
#
loop_
_entity_poly.entity_id
_entity_poly.type
_entity_poly.pdbx_seq_one_letter_code
_entity_poly.pdbx_strand_id
1 'polypeptide(L)'
;MEGLNVEDWVAHEPSNEWETMMKKVAKFHHKHDFAGKNGHDMGYRIALTVEELGELSAAITKGKPLEECAEEMADIMILLMGHSIAMEIDLKSAFEKKLSLIHI
;
A
#
# COMPACT_ATOMS: atom_id res chain seq x y z
N MET A 1 3.18 -16.73 -3.99
CA MET A 1 3.82 -15.57 -4.65
C MET A 1 4.57 -14.78 -3.59
N GLU A 2 5.87 -14.72 -3.72
CA GLU A 2 6.71 -14.07 -2.73
C GLU A 2 7.08 -12.65 -3.16
N GLY A 3 7.08 -11.75 -2.20
CA GLY A 3 7.54 -10.38 -2.38
C GLY A 3 8.69 -10.10 -1.43
N LEU A 4 9.22 -8.89 -1.51
CA LEU A 4 10.31 -8.44 -0.68
C LEU A 4 9.79 -7.85 0.63
N ASN A 5 10.55 -8.00 1.72
CA ASN A 5 10.24 -7.35 2.99
C ASN A 5 10.74 -5.89 3.00
N VAL A 6 10.55 -5.19 4.12
CA VAL A 6 10.95 -3.78 4.24
C VAL A 6 12.43 -3.58 3.93
N GLU A 7 13.30 -4.37 4.56
CA GLU A 7 14.76 -4.24 4.39
C GLU A 7 15.18 -4.54 2.96
N ASP A 8 14.58 -5.56 2.36
CA ASP A 8 14.85 -5.93 0.97
C ASP A 8 14.48 -4.79 0.01
N TRP A 9 13.31 -4.17 0.20
CA TRP A 9 12.89 -3.06 -0.64
C TRP A 9 13.78 -1.83 -0.47
N VAL A 10 14.18 -1.53 0.76
CA VAL A 10 15.09 -0.40 1.02
C VAL A 10 16.41 -0.58 0.28
N ALA A 11 16.91 -1.82 0.21
CA ALA A 11 18.17 -2.15 -0.47
C ALA A 11 18.00 -2.39 -1.97
N HIS A 12 16.78 -2.55 -2.46
CA HIS A 12 16.50 -2.93 -3.84
C HIS A 12 16.84 -1.83 -4.84
N GLU A 13 17.42 -2.21 -5.97
CA GLU A 13 17.64 -1.30 -7.09
C GLU A 13 16.42 -1.35 -8.02
N PRO A 14 15.62 -0.29 -8.06
CA PRO A 14 14.37 -0.35 -8.84
C PRO A 14 14.63 -0.39 -10.35
N SER A 15 13.89 -1.23 -11.04
CA SER A 15 13.98 -1.38 -12.50
C SER A 15 12.80 -0.77 -13.24
N ASN A 16 11.81 -0.25 -12.54
CA ASN A 16 10.63 0.39 -13.14
C ASN A 16 9.96 1.33 -12.12
N GLU A 17 8.93 2.04 -12.55
CA GLU A 17 8.22 2.99 -11.70
C GLU A 17 7.54 2.33 -10.51
N TRP A 18 6.92 1.16 -10.70
CA TRP A 18 6.27 0.44 -9.60
C TRP A 18 7.27 0.12 -8.49
N GLU A 19 8.44 -0.39 -8.87
CA GLU A 19 9.48 -0.72 -7.89
C GLU A 19 10.00 0.53 -7.19
N THR A 20 10.09 1.64 -7.91
CA THR A 20 10.46 2.92 -7.31
C THR A 20 9.43 3.34 -6.26
N MET A 21 8.14 3.20 -6.56
CA MET A 21 7.08 3.51 -5.61
C MET A 21 7.13 2.60 -4.39
N MET A 22 7.29 1.30 -4.59
CA MET A 22 7.40 0.33 -3.49
C MET A 22 8.59 0.65 -2.59
N LYS A 23 9.71 1.01 -3.19
CA LYS A 23 10.91 1.40 -2.42
C LYS A 23 10.63 2.66 -1.58
N LYS A 24 9.92 3.64 -2.12
CA LYS A 24 9.55 4.85 -1.37
C LYS A 24 8.67 4.51 -0.16
N VAL A 25 7.70 3.63 -0.34
CA VAL A 25 6.83 3.17 0.77
C VAL A 25 7.66 2.42 1.81
N ALA A 26 8.56 1.54 1.37
CA ALA A 26 9.43 0.79 2.27
C ALA A 26 10.34 1.71 3.08
N LYS A 27 10.93 2.73 2.44
CA LYS A 27 11.77 3.71 3.13
C LYS A 27 10.99 4.49 4.18
N PHE A 28 9.74 4.84 3.87
CA PHE A 28 8.87 5.50 4.82
C PHE A 28 8.63 4.62 6.06
N HIS A 29 8.29 3.34 5.85
CA HIS A 29 8.09 2.40 6.95
C HIS A 29 9.36 2.17 7.75
N HIS A 30 10.49 2.03 7.08
CA HIS A 30 11.78 1.83 7.75
C HIS A 30 12.13 3.04 8.64
N LYS A 31 11.95 4.24 8.11
CA LYS A 31 12.21 5.49 8.83
C LYS A 31 11.33 5.62 10.08
N HIS A 32 10.08 5.14 10.02
CA HIS A 32 9.11 5.25 11.09
C HIS A 32 9.03 4.01 11.98
N ASP A 33 10.11 3.21 12.01
CA ASP A 33 10.22 2.01 12.85
C ASP A 33 9.05 1.05 12.64
N PHE A 34 8.94 0.55 11.42
CA PHE A 34 7.86 -0.32 10.96
C PHE A 34 7.53 -1.44 11.98
N ALA A 35 8.53 -2.21 12.39
CA ALA A 35 8.32 -3.34 13.30
C ALA A 35 7.88 -2.87 14.69
N GLY A 36 8.48 -1.79 15.22
CA GLY A 36 8.16 -1.26 16.53
C GLY A 36 6.82 -0.55 16.61
N LYS A 37 6.20 -0.26 15.45
CA LYS A 37 4.90 0.42 15.39
C LYS A 37 3.81 -0.46 14.81
N ASN A 38 3.84 -1.74 15.15
CA ASN A 38 2.84 -2.73 14.74
C ASN A 38 2.76 -2.97 13.23
N GLY A 39 3.87 -2.72 12.50
CA GLY A 39 3.92 -2.91 11.05
C GLY A 39 3.64 -4.34 10.60
N HIS A 40 3.90 -5.32 11.47
CA HIS A 40 3.62 -6.74 11.19
C HIS A 40 2.28 -7.21 11.73
N ASP A 41 1.55 -6.36 12.43
CA ASP A 41 0.21 -6.69 12.94
C ASP A 41 -0.82 -6.40 11.85
N MET A 42 -1.22 -7.43 11.12
CA MET A 42 -2.17 -7.26 10.01
C MET A 42 -3.56 -6.84 10.49
N GLY A 43 -3.96 -7.24 11.69
CA GLY A 43 -5.21 -6.77 12.28
C GLY A 43 -5.22 -5.26 12.45
N TYR A 44 -4.13 -4.71 12.98
CA TYR A 44 -3.94 -3.27 13.12
C TYR A 44 -3.91 -2.58 11.76
N ARG A 45 -3.15 -3.15 10.81
CA ARG A 45 -3.02 -2.56 9.47
C ARG A 45 -4.35 -2.53 8.70
N ILE A 46 -5.14 -3.60 8.80
CA ILE A 46 -6.44 -3.62 8.12
C ILE A 46 -7.41 -2.63 8.75
N ALA A 47 -7.35 -2.45 10.07
CA ALA A 47 -8.17 -1.45 10.75
C ALA A 47 -7.86 -0.03 10.24
N LEU A 48 -6.59 0.30 10.03
CA LEU A 48 -6.19 1.59 9.45
C LEU A 48 -6.76 1.76 8.04
N THR A 49 -6.76 0.68 7.26
CA THR A 49 -7.30 0.71 5.89
C THR A 49 -8.81 0.98 5.90
N VAL A 50 -9.53 0.36 6.82
CA VAL A 50 -10.97 0.58 6.97
C VAL A 50 -11.27 2.04 7.36
N GLU A 51 -10.46 2.61 8.26
CA GLU A 51 -10.60 4.02 8.63
C GLU A 51 -10.41 4.94 7.42
N GLU A 52 -9.37 4.71 6.62
CA GLU A 52 -9.10 5.51 5.42
C GLU A 52 -10.20 5.35 4.38
N LEU A 53 -10.73 4.14 4.24
CA LEU A 53 -11.86 3.89 3.33
C LEU A 53 -13.09 4.69 3.78
N GLY A 54 -13.32 4.78 5.09
CA GLY A 54 -14.38 5.61 5.65
C GLY A 54 -14.19 7.09 5.33
N GLU A 55 -12.95 7.59 5.42
CA GLU A 55 -12.64 8.97 5.08
C GLU A 55 -12.84 9.25 3.58
N LEU A 56 -12.45 8.31 2.72
CA LEU A 56 -12.71 8.42 1.28
C LEU A 56 -14.22 8.45 1.01
N SER A 57 -14.96 7.56 1.64
CA SER A 57 -16.42 7.52 1.51
C SER A 57 -17.05 8.86 1.90
N ALA A 58 -16.62 9.43 3.03
CA ALA A 58 -17.10 10.72 3.49
C ALA A 58 -16.74 11.85 2.52
N ALA A 59 -15.54 11.84 1.99
CA ALA A 59 -15.09 12.86 1.04
C ALA A 59 -15.96 12.84 -0.23
N ILE A 60 -16.24 11.66 -0.75
CA ILE A 60 -17.07 11.50 -1.96
C ILE A 60 -18.53 11.87 -1.69
N THR A 61 -19.12 11.32 -0.64
CA THR A 61 -20.56 11.50 -0.37
C THR A 61 -20.90 12.91 0.07
N LYS A 62 -19.94 13.63 0.67
CA LYS A 62 -20.14 15.02 1.07
C LYS A 62 -19.74 16.02 -0.02
N GLY A 63 -19.38 15.53 -1.19
CA GLY A 63 -19.02 16.38 -2.33
C GLY A 63 -17.79 17.24 -2.10
N LYS A 64 -16.80 16.72 -1.38
CA LYS A 64 -15.56 17.45 -1.16
C LYS A 64 -14.74 17.59 -2.45
N PRO A 65 -13.82 18.56 -2.52
CA PRO A 65 -13.00 18.75 -3.72
C PRO A 65 -12.31 17.47 -4.17
N LEU A 66 -12.16 17.30 -5.48
CA LEU A 66 -11.49 16.11 -6.05
C LEU A 66 -10.09 15.92 -5.49
N GLU A 67 -9.41 17.01 -5.15
CA GLU A 67 -8.08 16.95 -4.56
C GLU A 67 -8.08 16.21 -3.22
N GLU A 68 -9.09 16.45 -2.38
CA GLU A 68 -9.21 15.71 -1.11
C GLU A 68 -9.53 14.24 -1.35
N CYS A 69 -10.39 13.95 -2.31
CA CYS A 69 -10.68 12.55 -2.68
C CYS A 69 -9.43 11.84 -3.16
N ALA A 70 -8.60 12.52 -3.95
CA ALA A 70 -7.35 11.96 -4.45
C ALA A 70 -6.36 11.66 -3.30
N GLU A 71 -6.29 12.55 -2.31
CA GLU A 71 -5.44 12.33 -1.13
C GLU A 71 -5.87 11.07 -0.38
N GLU A 72 -7.17 10.89 -0.18
CA GLU A 72 -7.68 9.70 0.52
C GLU A 72 -7.41 8.42 -0.27
N MET A 73 -7.54 8.46 -1.59
CA MET A 73 -7.18 7.31 -2.44
C MET A 73 -5.70 6.99 -2.35
N ALA A 74 -4.85 8.02 -2.33
CA ALA A 74 -3.40 7.84 -2.20
C ALA A 74 -3.06 7.19 -0.85
N ASP A 75 -3.72 7.61 0.24
CA ASP A 75 -3.50 7.02 1.55
C ASP A 75 -3.81 5.52 1.55
N ILE A 76 -4.94 5.14 0.93
CA ILE A 76 -5.32 3.73 0.81
C ILE A 76 -4.30 2.95 -0.02
N MET A 77 -3.85 3.53 -1.13
CA MET A 77 -2.84 2.91 -1.98
C MET A 77 -1.54 2.65 -1.21
N ILE A 78 -1.07 3.64 -0.47
CA ILE A 78 0.15 3.50 0.34
C ILE A 78 -0.04 2.42 1.40
N LEU A 79 -1.21 2.37 2.04
CA LEU A 79 -1.50 1.31 3.02
C LEU A 79 -1.49 -0.08 2.40
N LEU A 80 -2.10 -0.23 1.22
CA LEU A 80 -2.11 -1.53 0.53
C LEU A 80 -0.71 -1.96 0.12
N MET A 81 0.09 -1.04 -0.39
CA MET A 81 1.49 -1.32 -0.71
C MET A 81 2.25 -1.74 0.55
N GLY A 82 2.04 -1.05 1.67
CA GLY A 82 2.62 -1.41 2.94
C GLY A 82 2.18 -2.78 3.44
N HIS A 83 0.91 -3.14 3.23
CA HIS A 83 0.41 -4.49 3.59
C HIS A 83 1.14 -5.56 2.79
N SER A 84 1.37 -5.33 1.50
CA SER A 84 2.09 -6.29 0.67
C SER A 84 3.52 -6.48 1.15
N ILE A 85 4.16 -5.41 1.62
CA ILE A 85 5.51 -5.50 2.19
C ILE A 85 5.48 -6.29 3.51
N ALA A 86 4.49 -6.00 4.38
CA ALA A 86 4.35 -6.69 5.65
C ALA A 86 4.13 -8.19 5.49
N MET A 87 3.38 -8.58 4.46
CA MET A 87 3.04 -9.98 4.18
C MET A 87 3.98 -10.63 3.17
N GLU A 88 4.96 -9.90 2.67
CA GLU A 88 5.92 -10.37 1.67
C GLU A 88 5.20 -10.93 0.43
N ILE A 89 4.23 -10.16 -0.06
CA ILE A 89 3.45 -10.49 -1.25
C ILE A 89 3.92 -9.63 -2.43
N ASP A 90 4.07 -10.25 -3.60
CA ASP A 90 4.32 -9.54 -4.84
C ASP A 90 2.97 -9.01 -5.37
N LEU A 91 2.64 -7.78 -4.95
CA LEU A 91 1.35 -7.18 -5.25
C LEU A 91 1.16 -6.91 -6.74
N LYS A 92 2.22 -6.51 -7.44
CA LYS A 92 2.16 -6.23 -8.88
C LYS A 92 1.77 -7.48 -9.65
N SER A 93 2.40 -8.62 -9.35
CA SER A 93 2.07 -9.89 -9.99
C SER A 93 0.64 -10.33 -9.68
N ALA A 94 0.20 -10.13 -8.45
CA ALA A 94 -1.18 -10.43 -8.05
C ALA A 94 -2.17 -9.57 -8.83
N PHE A 95 -1.87 -8.29 -8.99
CA PHE A 95 -2.67 -7.35 -9.77
C PHE A 95 -2.79 -7.79 -11.22
N GLU A 96 -1.68 -8.10 -11.87
CA GLU A 96 -1.65 -8.50 -13.27
C GLU A 96 -2.42 -9.80 -13.50
N LYS A 97 -2.24 -10.76 -12.62
CA LYS A 97 -2.95 -12.04 -12.68
C LYS A 97 -4.46 -11.83 -12.54
N LYS A 98 -4.86 -11.04 -11.55
CA LYS A 98 -6.29 -10.79 -11.30
C LYS A 98 -6.95 -10.07 -12.47
N LEU A 99 -6.28 -9.08 -13.01
CA LEU A 99 -6.81 -8.32 -14.15
C LEU A 99 -6.97 -9.20 -15.38
N SER A 100 -6.02 -10.09 -15.63
CA SER A 100 -6.10 -11.08 -16.71
C SER A 100 -7.33 -11.96 -16.57
N LEU A 101 -7.65 -12.39 -15.35
CA LEU A 101 -8.84 -13.23 -15.09
C LEU A 101 -10.14 -12.48 -15.31
N ILE A 102 -10.18 -11.19 -14.99
CA ILE A 102 -11.38 -10.36 -15.17
C ILE A 102 -11.72 -10.15 -16.64
N HIS A 103 -10.71 -10.14 -17.52
CA HIS A 103 -10.89 -9.88 -18.94
C HIS A 103 -11.14 -11.13 -19.79
N ILE A 104 -11.29 -12.27 -19.18
CA ILE A 104 -11.66 -13.52 -19.87
C ILE A 104 -13.21 -13.62 -20.06
#